data_ac141ea014d41e0bca9b6980a632898b
#
_entry.id   ac141ea014d41e0bca9b6980a632898b
#
_cell.length_a   1.000
_cell.length_b   1.000
_cell.length_c   1.000
_cell.angle_alpha   90.00
_cell.angle_beta   90.00
_cell.angle_gamma   90.00
#
_symmetry.space_group_name_H-M   'P 1'
#
loop_
_entity.id
_entity.type
_entity.pdbx_description
1 polymer ?
#
loop_
_entity_poly.entity_id
_entity_poly.type
_entity_poly.pdbx_seq_one_letter_code
_entity_poly.pdbx_strand_id
1 'polypeptide(L)'
;MSDNCRTRLWFDGELKAENFPLADVSEHLHEQGALVWVDMCNPDHRIVCELADELGFDQNAVEDVVARSERTKATRYATHTFLTVYATALGPQVANDLESRLLTARVSIFVLHGAEGSGVVTVRHETDAQHPVFDIDEVVRRWDDNSDLLRLG
;
A
#
# COMPACT_ATOMS: atom_id res chain seq x y z
N MET A 1 -6.41 -6.46 15.23
CA MET A 1 -5.64 -5.78 14.17
C MET A 1 -5.43 -4.33 14.58
N SER A 2 -4.27 -3.76 14.38
CA SER A 2 -4.09 -2.33 14.70
C SER A 2 -4.91 -1.50 13.69
N ASP A 3 -5.47 -0.35 14.12
CA ASP A 3 -6.26 0.56 13.26
C ASP A 3 -5.51 1.06 12.01
N ASN A 4 -4.23 0.71 11.89
CA ASN A 4 -3.32 1.19 10.86
C ASN A 4 -3.03 0.17 9.74
N CYS A 5 -3.69 -0.99 9.72
CA CYS A 5 -3.50 -2.01 8.70
C CYS A 5 -4.85 -2.49 8.18
N ARG A 6 -5.01 -2.55 6.87
CA ARG A 6 -6.20 -3.07 6.18
C ARG A 6 -5.77 -4.15 5.19
N THR A 7 -6.56 -5.20 5.08
CA THR A 7 -6.41 -6.25 4.07
C THR A 7 -7.72 -6.43 3.33
N ARG A 8 -7.65 -6.63 2.02
CA ARG A 8 -8.82 -6.89 1.17
C ARG A 8 -8.48 -7.97 0.15
N LEU A 9 -9.44 -8.85 -0.10
CA LEU A 9 -9.35 -9.95 -1.05
C LEU A 9 -10.52 -9.89 -2.03
N TRP A 10 -10.21 -9.89 -3.31
CA TRP A 10 -11.19 -10.03 -4.39
C TRP A 10 -10.95 -11.33 -5.17
N PHE A 11 -12.04 -11.90 -5.65
CA PHE A 11 -12.06 -13.01 -6.60
C PHE A 11 -12.96 -12.65 -7.77
N ASP A 12 -12.47 -12.73 -8.99
CA ASP A 12 -13.23 -12.36 -10.19
C ASP A 12 -13.93 -10.98 -10.10
N GLY A 13 -13.28 -10.02 -9.46
CA GLY A 13 -13.78 -8.68 -9.24
C GLY A 13 -14.78 -8.53 -8.10
N GLU A 14 -15.10 -9.60 -7.38
CA GLU A 14 -15.97 -9.57 -6.21
C GLU A 14 -15.17 -9.55 -4.92
N LEU A 15 -15.48 -8.63 -4.00
CA LEU A 15 -14.91 -8.59 -2.66
C LEU A 15 -15.34 -9.83 -1.86
N LYS A 16 -14.37 -10.62 -1.40
CA LYS A 16 -14.61 -11.86 -0.65
C LYS A 16 -14.26 -11.74 0.83
N ALA A 17 -13.23 -10.99 1.19
CA ALA A 17 -12.81 -10.81 2.57
C ALA A 17 -12.17 -9.45 2.80
N GLU A 18 -12.33 -8.94 4.02
CA GLU A 18 -11.70 -7.72 4.52
C GLU A 18 -11.15 -7.93 5.92
N ASN A 19 -10.09 -7.19 6.24
CA ASN A 19 -9.49 -7.16 7.58
C ASN A 19 -9.08 -8.56 8.11
N PHE A 20 -8.67 -9.45 7.21
CA PHE A 20 -8.08 -10.72 7.59
C PHE A 20 -6.62 -10.53 8.08
N PRO A 21 -6.06 -11.47 8.85
CA PRO A 21 -4.71 -11.39 9.37
C PRO A 21 -3.64 -11.27 8.27
N LEU A 22 -2.56 -10.54 8.53
CA LEU A 22 -1.43 -10.44 7.59
C LEU A 22 -0.80 -11.80 7.29
N ALA A 23 -0.79 -12.71 8.26
CA ALA A 23 -0.28 -14.08 8.09
C ALA A 23 -1.04 -14.91 7.04
N ASP A 24 -2.25 -14.53 6.67
CA ASP A 24 -3.05 -15.23 5.67
C ASP A 24 -2.83 -14.67 4.24
N VAL A 25 -2.08 -13.58 4.10
CA VAL A 25 -1.86 -12.90 2.81
C VAL A 25 -1.18 -13.81 1.80
N SER A 26 -0.14 -14.53 2.21
CA SER A 26 0.60 -15.42 1.32
C SER A 26 -0.27 -16.58 0.82
N GLU A 27 -1.15 -17.13 1.66
CA GLU A 27 -2.08 -18.20 1.27
C GLU A 27 -3.02 -17.70 0.17
N HIS A 28 -3.62 -16.53 0.35
CA HIS A 28 -4.53 -15.93 -0.65
C HIS A 28 -3.82 -15.59 -1.97
N LEU A 29 -2.55 -15.20 -1.94
CA LEU A 29 -1.77 -14.93 -3.15
C LEU A 29 -1.46 -16.19 -3.98
N HIS A 30 -1.60 -17.39 -3.41
CA HIS A 30 -1.49 -18.65 -4.13
C HIS A 30 -2.81 -19.12 -4.76
N GLU A 31 -3.91 -18.42 -4.52
CA GLU A 31 -5.20 -18.76 -5.10
C GLU A 31 -5.34 -18.14 -6.49
N GLN A 32 -5.60 -18.97 -7.50
CA GLN A 32 -5.74 -18.52 -8.89
C GLN A 32 -6.91 -17.53 -9.03
N GLY A 33 -6.64 -16.36 -9.60
CA GLY A 33 -7.66 -15.31 -9.79
C GLY A 33 -7.90 -14.45 -8.54
N ALA A 34 -7.13 -14.66 -7.47
CA ALA A 34 -7.17 -13.78 -6.31
C ALA A 34 -6.44 -12.47 -6.58
N LEU A 35 -6.99 -11.38 -6.08
CA LEU A 35 -6.33 -10.09 -5.95
C LEU A 35 -6.34 -9.67 -4.49
N VAL A 36 -5.16 -9.51 -3.91
CA VAL A 36 -4.98 -9.11 -2.52
C VAL A 36 -4.43 -7.69 -2.45
N TRP A 37 -5.03 -6.87 -1.61
CA TRP A 37 -4.46 -5.57 -1.26
C TRP A 37 -4.22 -5.48 0.25
N VAL A 38 -3.00 -5.11 0.62
CA VAL A 38 -2.60 -4.78 1.98
C VAL A 38 -2.27 -3.30 2.04
N ASP A 39 -2.89 -2.54 2.94
CA ASP A 39 -2.55 -1.15 3.19
C ASP A 39 -2.11 -0.97 4.65
N MET A 40 -0.97 -0.34 4.83
CA MET A 40 -0.40 -0.01 6.14
C MET A 40 -0.12 1.48 6.23
N CYS A 41 -0.57 2.11 7.33
CA CYS A 41 -0.31 3.52 7.62
C CYS A 41 0.64 3.64 8.81
N ASN A 42 1.81 4.24 8.60
CA ASN A 42 2.85 4.39 9.62
C ASN A 42 3.09 3.09 10.41
N PRO A 43 3.33 1.95 9.72
CA PRO A 43 3.49 0.67 10.39
C PRO A 43 4.76 0.64 11.25
N ASP A 44 4.74 -0.21 12.27
CA ASP A 44 5.96 -0.58 12.99
C ASP A 44 6.92 -1.27 12.02
N HIS A 45 8.22 -0.93 12.12
CA HIS A 45 9.28 -1.54 11.31
C HIS A 45 9.25 -3.07 11.32
N ARG A 46 8.95 -3.67 12.48
CA ARG A 46 8.86 -5.12 12.64
C ARG A 46 7.77 -5.72 11.75
N ILE A 47 6.60 -5.09 11.67
CA ILE A 47 5.47 -5.56 10.85
C ILE A 47 5.84 -5.54 9.36
N VAL A 48 6.54 -4.50 8.91
CA VAL A 48 7.03 -4.41 7.52
C VAL A 48 8.01 -5.53 7.22
N CYS A 49 8.98 -5.82 8.12
CA CYS A 49 9.95 -6.88 7.95
C CYS A 49 9.30 -8.27 7.95
N GLU A 50 8.36 -8.54 8.87
CA GLU A 50 7.63 -9.82 8.92
C GLU A 50 6.88 -10.09 7.61
N LEU A 51 6.15 -9.10 7.09
CA LEU A 51 5.45 -9.23 5.82
C LEU A 51 6.43 -9.36 4.63
N ALA A 52 7.54 -8.65 4.67
CA ALA A 52 8.56 -8.70 3.63
C ALA A 52 9.23 -10.08 3.54
N ASP A 53 9.53 -10.69 4.68
CA ASP A 53 10.09 -12.05 4.76
C ASP A 53 9.09 -13.08 4.23
N GLU A 54 7.81 -12.94 4.57
CA GLU A 54 6.74 -13.82 4.12
C GLU A 54 6.51 -13.75 2.60
N LEU A 55 6.51 -12.55 2.04
CA LEU A 55 6.24 -12.31 0.62
C LEU A 55 7.50 -12.29 -0.27
N GLY A 56 8.68 -12.46 0.32
CA GLY A 56 9.95 -12.51 -0.41
C GLY A 56 10.32 -11.16 -1.05
N PHE A 57 10.09 -10.05 -0.34
CA PHE A 57 10.48 -8.73 -0.82
C PHE A 57 12.00 -8.56 -0.79
N ASP A 58 12.52 -7.82 -1.77
CA ASP A 58 13.95 -7.48 -1.82
C ASP A 58 14.33 -6.57 -0.64
N GLN A 59 15.47 -6.88 0.00
CA GLN A 59 15.93 -6.16 1.19
C GLN A 59 16.14 -4.67 0.92
N ASN A 60 16.63 -4.30 -0.27
CA ASN A 60 16.80 -2.88 -0.60
C ASN A 60 15.46 -2.15 -0.66
N ALA A 61 14.41 -2.80 -1.18
CA ALA A 61 13.07 -2.21 -1.19
C ALA A 61 12.53 -2.04 0.24
N VAL A 62 12.79 -3.00 1.13
CA VAL A 62 12.41 -2.89 2.55
C VAL A 62 13.15 -1.76 3.26
N GLU A 63 14.46 -1.63 3.01
CA GLU A 63 15.27 -0.51 3.54
C GLU A 63 14.73 0.85 3.10
N ASP A 64 14.30 0.97 1.84
CA ASP A 64 13.68 2.19 1.31
C ASP A 64 12.34 2.53 1.99
N VAL A 65 11.52 1.51 2.29
CA VAL A 65 10.26 1.72 3.01
C VAL A 65 10.49 2.30 4.39
N VAL A 66 11.46 1.77 5.13
CA VAL A 66 11.72 2.18 6.52
C VAL A 66 12.62 3.41 6.64
N ALA A 67 13.24 3.85 5.55
CA ALA A 67 14.06 5.05 5.53
C ALA A 67 13.22 6.31 5.88
N ARG A 68 13.86 7.30 6.49
CA ARG A 68 13.19 8.58 6.85
C ARG A 68 12.76 9.39 5.64
N SER A 69 13.53 9.34 4.58
CA SER A 69 13.23 10.01 3.32
C SER A 69 13.75 9.18 2.16
N GLU A 70 13.04 9.18 1.06
CA GLU A 70 13.43 8.49 -0.15
C GLU A 70 12.96 9.30 -1.36
N ARG A 71 13.69 9.23 -2.46
CA ARG A 71 13.27 9.88 -3.71
C ARG A 71 12.20 9.06 -4.41
N THR A 72 11.40 9.70 -5.27
CA THR A 72 10.49 9.02 -6.18
C THR A 72 11.30 8.10 -7.11
N LYS A 73 10.92 6.82 -7.16
CA LYS A 73 11.56 5.80 -7.99
C LYS A 73 10.64 4.64 -8.30
N ALA A 74 11.00 3.87 -9.31
CA ALA A 74 10.42 2.57 -9.61
C ALA A 74 11.55 1.59 -9.89
N THR A 75 11.51 0.42 -9.26
CA THR A 75 12.52 -0.64 -9.43
C THR A 75 11.80 -1.97 -9.58
N ARG A 76 12.16 -2.72 -10.63
CA ARG A 76 11.64 -4.08 -10.85
C ARG A 76 12.60 -5.10 -10.25
N TYR A 77 12.07 -5.95 -9.39
CA TYR A 77 12.72 -7.12 -8.82
C TYR A 77 12.15 -8.41 -9.43
N ALA A 78 12.65 -9.56 -9.04
CA ALA A 78 12.23 -10.85 -9.60
C ALA A 78 10.76 -11.18 -9.28
N THR A 79 10.31 -10.87 -8.06
CA THR A 79 8.98 -11.22 -7.54
C THR A 79 8.01 -10.04 -7.49
N HIS A 80 8.50 -8.82 -7.58
CA HIS A 80 7.68 -7.61 -7.43
C HIS A 80 8.28 -6.40 -8.13
N THR A 81 7.45 -5.39 -8.36
CA THR A 81 7.88 -4.04 -8.69
C THR A 81 7.68 -3.15 -7.48
N PHE A 82 8.72 -2.44 -7.08
CA PHE A 82 8.69 -1.48 -5.99
C PHE A 82 8.64 -0.05 -6.51
N LEU A 83 7.72 0.76 -5.96
CA LEU A 83 7.59 2.17 -6.30
C LEU A 83 7.62 3.02 -5.03
N THR A 84 8.25 4.18 -5.10
CA THR A 84 8.12 5.26 -4.11
C THR A 84 7.50 6.47 -4.80
N VAL A 85 6.35 6.90 -4.30
CA VAL A 85 5.62 8.07 -4.80
C VAL A 85 5.24 8.98 -3.65
N TYR A 86 4.84 10.21 -3.96
CA TYR A 86 4.37 11.17 -2.97
C TYR A 86 2.97 11.67 -3.35
N ALA A 87 2.05 11.53 -2.42
CA ALA A 87 0.79 12.24 -2.44
C ALA A 87 1.01 13.66 -1.91
N THR A 88 0.32 14.63 -2.46
CA THR A 88 0.42 16.04 -2.05
C THR A 88 -0.96 16.66 -1.86
N ALA A 89 -1.09 17.49 -0.85
CA ALA A 89 -2.29 18.27 -0.60
C ALA A 89 -1.93 19.67 -0.09
N LEU A 90 -2.86 20.61 -0.22
CA LEU A 90 -2.73 21.91 0.41
C LEU A 90 -3.41 21.88 1.77
N GLY A 91 -2.64 22.09 2.82
CA GLY A 91 -3.14 22.26 4.17
C GLY A 91 -3.98 23.53 4.37
N PRO A 92 -4.58 23.70 5.55
CA PRO A 92 -5.38 24.87 5.89
C PRO A 92 -4.57 26.15 5.73
N GLN A 93 -5.26 27.24 5.38
CA GLN A 93 -4.64 28.55 5.12
C GLN A 93 -4.26 29.27 6.43
N VAL A 94 -3.24 28.73 7.10
CA VAL A 94 -2.70 29.30 8.35
C VAL A 94 -1.52 30.25 8.08
N ALA A 95 -0.87 30.13 6.92
CA ALA A 95 0.27 30.94 6.50
C ALA A 95 0.06 31.48 5.08
N ASN A 96 0.65 32.64 4.79
CA ASN A 96 0.59 33.29 3.46
C ASN A 96 1.56 32.69 2.44
N ASP A 97 2.28 31.68 2.84
CA ASP A 97 3.36 31.05 2.09
C ASP A 97 2.93 29.65 1.63
N LEU A 98 3.11 29.38 0.34
CA LEU A 98 2.70 28.13 -0.29
C LEU A 98 3.49 26.92 0.24
N GLU A 99 4.79 27.09 0.53
CA GLU A 99 5.64 26.02 1.05
C GLU A 99 5.14 25.52 2.40
N SER A 100 4.73 26.44 3.28
CA SER A 100 4.18 26.11 4.60
C SER A 100 2.81 25.41 4.55
N ARG A 101 2.14 25.46 3.39
CA ARG A 101 0.84 24.84 3.17
C ARG A 101 0.91 23.51 2.43
N LEU A 102 2.06 23.20 1.83
CA LEU A 102 2.22 21.95 1.08
C LEU A 102 2.40 20.78 2.07
N LEU A 103 1.42 19.92 2.11
CA LEU A 103 1.49 18.66 2.83
C LEU A 103 1.89 17.55 1.87
N THR A 104 2.75 16.63 2.32
CA THR A 104 3.18 15.48 1.53
C THR A 104 3.11 14.23 2.36
N ALA A 105 2.67 13.13 1.73
CA ALA A 105 2.76 11.79 2.30
C ALA A 105 3.50 10.88 1.31
N ARG A 106 4.50 10.15 1.79
CA ARG A 106 5.19 9.15 1.01
C ARG A 106 4.36 7.88 0.97
N VAL A 107 4.22 7.29 -0.21
CA VAL A 107 3.59 5.99 -0.40
C VAL A 107 4.59 5.06 -1.08
N SER A 108 4.96 4.00 -0.38
CA SER A 108 5.75 2.90 -0.92
C SER A 108 4.79 1.80 -1.39
N ILE A 109 4.96 1.32 -2.61
CA ILE A 109 4.04 0.38 -3.25
C ILE A 109 4.84 -0.83 -3.74
N PHE A 110 4.42 -2.03 -3.35
CA PHE A 110 4.88 -3.28 -3.92
C PHE A 110 3.77 -3.86 -4.79
N VAL A 111 4.05 -4.03 -6.07
CA VAL A 111 3.17 -4.75 -6.99
C VAL A 111 3.74 -6.14 -7.17
N LEU A 112 3.05 -7.15 -6.65
CA LEU A 112 3.46 -8.54 -6.66
C LEU A 112 3.17 -9.19 -8.00
N HIS A 113 4.15 -9.90 -8.52
CA HIS A 113 4.05 -10.66 -9.76
C HIS A 113 3.95 -12.15 -9.42
N GLY A 114 2.76 -12.60 -9.09
CA GLY A 114 2.47 -14.01 -8.84
C GLY A 114 2.18 -14.79 -10.11
N ALA A 115 2.44 -16.10 -10.10
CA ALA A 115 2.04 -17.00 -11.18
C ALA A 115 0.53 -17.35 -11.13
N GLU A 116 -0.09 -17.19 -9.97
CA GLU A 116 -1.45 -17.65 -9.70
C GLU A 116 -2.36 -16.50 -9.26
N GLY A 117 -1.95 -15.68 -8.29
CA GLY A 117 -2.68 -14.50 -7.82
C GLY A 117 -1.88 -13.22 -7.98
N SER A 118 -2.57 -12.10 -7.89
CA SER A 118 -1.98 -10.75 -7.94
C SER A 118 -2.10 -10.05 -6.59
N GLY A 119 -1.16 -9.18 -6.29
CA GLY A 119 -1.20 -8.46 -5.01
C GLY A 119 -0.57 -7.08 -5.08
N VAL A 120 -1.06 -6.21 -4.23
CA VAL A 120 -0.49 -4.87 -4.00
C VAL A 120 -0.32 -4.65 -2.50
N VAL A 121 0.84 -4.20 -2.09
CA VAL A 121 1.07 -3.73 -0.72
C VAL A 121 1.41 -2.26 -0.77
N THR A 122 0.64 -1.45 -0.05
CA THR A 122 0.88 -0.02 0.12
C THR A 122 1.32 0.28 1.54
N VAL A 123 2.41 1.03 1.69
CA VAL A 123 2.90 1.54 2.97
C VAL A 123 2.91 3.06 2.89
N ARG A 124 2.02 3.69 3.66
CA ARG A 124 1.85 5.12 3.71
C ARG A 124 2.58 5.71 4.91
N HIS A 125 3.33 6.77 4.67
CA HIS A 125 4.01 7.56 5.70
C HIS A 125 3.34 8.93 5.78
N GLU A 126 2.32 9.03 6.63
CA GLU A 126 1.62 10.29 6.92
C GLU A 126 2.36 11.06 7.99
N THR A 127 2.55 12.35 7.77
CA THR A 127 3.21 13.26 8.72
C THR A 127 2.26 13.83 9.77
N ASP A 128 0.98 13.91 9.43
CA ASP A 128 -0.08 14.37 10.33
C ASP A 128 -1.28 13.41 10.24
N ALA A 129 -1.50 12.63 11.31
CA ALA A 129 -2.61 11.69 11.38
C ALA A 129 -4.00 12.37 11.43
N GLN A 130 -4.06 13.65 11.82
CA GLN A 130 -5.32 14.41 11.86
C GLN A 130 -5.72 14.98 10.50
N HIS A 131 -4.73 15.20 9.63
CA HIS A 131 -4.94 15.71 8.28
C HIS A 131 -4.20 14.82 7.27
N PRO A 132 -4.71 13.61 7.00
CA PRO A 132 -4.07 12.69 6.08
C PRO A 132 -4.07 13.30 4.66
N VAL A 133 -2.92 13.22 4.01
CA VAL A 133 -2.74 13.66 2.62
C VAL A 133 -3.33 12.65 1.66
N PHE A 134 -3.23 11.36 2.01
CA PHE A 134 -3.71 10.27 1.18
C PHE A 134 -5.05 9.76 1.72
N ASP A 135 -6.12 10.01 0.96
CA ASP A 135 -7.46 9.54 1.32
C ASP A 135 -7.64 8.07 0.92
N ILE A 136 -7.41 7.18 1.88
CA ILE A 136 -7.52 5.74 1.67
C ILE A 136 -8.97 5.31 1.43
N ASP A 137 -9.95 5.97 2.03
CA ASP A 137 -11.36 5.61 1.87
C ASP A 137 -11.86 5.96 0.47
N GLU A 138 -11.33 7.02 -0.15
CA GLU A 138 -11.57 7.33 -1.57
C GLU A 138 -10.97 6.25 -2.49
N VAL A 139 -9.79 5.72 -2.17
CA VAL A 139 -9.19 4.61 -2.92
C VAL A 139 -10.06 3.37 -2.82
N VAL A 140 -10.50 3.00 -1.62
CA VAL A 140 -11.42 1.87 -1.38
C VAL A 140 -12.69 2.02 -2.22
N ARG A 141 -13.32 3.19 -2.16
CA ARG A 141 -14.54 3.48 -2.92
C ARG A 141 -14.33 3.34 -4.43
N ARG A 142 -13.20 3.85 -4.95
CA ARG A 142 -12.88 3.72 -6.38
C ARG A 142 -12.66 2.28 -6.83
N TRP A 143 -12.08 1.45 -5.97
CA TRP A 143 -11.90 0.03 -6.25
C TRP A 143 -13.25 -0.69 -6.26
N ASP A 144 -14.13 -0.39 -5.31
CA ASP A 144 -15.48 -0.97 -5.28
C ASP A 144 -16.31 -0.56 -6.50
N ASP A 145 -16.22 0.71 -6.93
CA ASP A 145 -16.92 1.22 -8.11
C ASP A 145 -16.37 0.65 -9.45
N ASN A 146 -15.14 0.15 -9.48
CA ASN A 146 -14.46 -0.36 -10.67
C ASN A 146 -14.13 -1.86 -10.58
N SER A 147 -15.00 -2.64 -9.97
CA SER A 147 -14.80 -4.07 -9.76
C SER A 147 -14.50 -4.86 -11.04
N ASP A 148 -14.99 -4.41 -12.20
CA ASP A 148 -14.69 -5.05 -13.48
C ASP A 148 -13.21 -4.97 -13.87
N LEU A 149 -12.49 -3.92 -13.45
CA LEU A 149 -11.04 -3.80 -13.66
C LEU A 149 -10.26 -4.80 -12.81
N LEU A 150 -10.79 -5.16 -11.64
CA LEU A 150 -10.17 -6.11 -10.72
C LEU A 150 -10.19 -7.56 -11.23
N ARG A 151 -10.99 -7.85 -12.27
CA ARG A 151 -11.00 -9.16 -12.94
C ARG A 151 -9.80 -9.38 -13.85
N LEU A 152 -9.13 -8.29 -14.24
CA LEU A 152 -7.99 -8.36 -15.15
C LEU A 152 -6.67 -8.61 -14.44
N GLY A 153 -6.65 -8.59 -13.12
CA GLY A 153 -5.47 -8.82 -12.25
C GLY A 153 -4.59 -7.61 -12.11
#